data_da938312e98c6d651467dbed1cd1596f
#
_entry.id   da938312e98c6d651467dbed1cd1596f
#
_cell.length_a   1.000
_cell.length_b   1.000
_cell.length_c   1.000
_cell.angle_alpha   90.00
_cell.angle_beta   90.00
_cell.angle_gamma   90.00
#
_symmetry.space_group_name_H-M   'P 1'
#
loop_
_entity.id
_entity.type
_entity.pdbx_description
1 polymer ?
#
loop_
_entity_poly.entity_id
_entity_poly.type
_entity_poly.pdbx_seq_one_letter_code
_entity_poly.pdbx_strand_id
1 'polypeptide(L)'
;MKVVNLGSTLRIFSDDLTVEDRIPAGTYDVNFDPMSGYSLSMRPNFKTTEKVYGNHLQMVDRMLDRYNKIDGNFGTILGGRKGTGKSMTARIVSEKLLEQDIPTILVTENTPGLPRFLQSIEQPVLILIDEFEKIFHKGDKDSEDEQVQFLSLFDGLVNNHHFYLITINDYSKLNQYFIGRTGRFYYDVTFSNLSSGEVKDYLADKLDDTHNLNRLASLLYRINVNYDQLQAITNELNYGESVENILDYLNLGLDDNTRYRNFDVTYTFSTGLTYTEEIRMDLLYPELHRNLDFVAKSKDGKTYSYDFNFGIETDAFSFNGDTIVIDMKQIEYGRDYNADRSADDYALGAPDELIDIRIKPSKEVKIAY
;
A
#
# COMPACT_ATOMS: atom_id res chain seq x y z
N MET A 1 -5.44 38.28 39.48
CA MET A 1 -4.61 37.24 40.15
C MET A 1 -5.52 36.06 40.47
N LYS A 2 -5.20 34.89 39.96
CA LYS A 2 -5.89 33.62 40.31
C LYS A 2 -4.92 32.72 41.05
N VAL A 3 -5.43 31.94 42.03
CA VAL A 3 -4.62 31.05 42.84
C VAL A 3 -5.17 29.64 42.66
N VAL A 4 -4.31 28.71 42.23
CA VAL A 4 -4.63 27.29 42.09
C VAL A 4 -4.00 26.54 43.24
N ASN A 5 -4.82 25.81 43.98
CA ASN A 5 -4.39 24.96 45.09
C ASN A 5 -4.10 23.54 44.54
N LEU A 6 -2.85 23.12 44.65
CA LEU A 6 -2.37 21.80 44.23
C LEU A 6 -2.06 20.90 45.46
N GLY A 7 -2.92 20.95 46.46
CA GLY A 7 -2.72 20.23 47.72
C GLY A 7 -1.80 20.98 48.68
N SER A 8 -0.54 20.60 48.73
CA SER A 8 0.46 21.27 49.59
C SER A 8 1.07 22.53 48.99
N THR A 9 0.77 22.86 47.77
CA THR A 9 1.38 23.97 47.03
C THR A 9 0.33 24.88 46.40
N LEU A 10 0.48 26.17 46.57
CA LEU A 10 -0.33 27.20 45.93
C LEU A 10 0.46 27.82 44.76
N ARG A 11 -0.09 27.80 43.57
CA ARG A 11 0.46 28.52 42.41
C ARG A 11 -0.38 29.75 42.11
N ILE A 12 0.32 30.88 41.88
CA ILE A 12 -0.29 32.17 41.54
C ILE A 12 -0.14 32.40 40.07
N PHE A 13 -1.26 32.72 39.42
CA PHE A 13 -1.34 32.98 37.98
C PHE A 13 -1.89 34.39 37.74
N SER A 14 -1.68 34.89 36.52
CA SER A 14 -2.32 36.09 36.03
C SER A 14 -3.85 35.93 35.91
N ASP A 15 -4.56 37.01 35.63
CA ASP A 15 -6.04 36.96 35.55
C ASP A 15 -6.56 36.25 34.32
N ASP A 16 -5.70 35.92 33.35
CA ASP A 16 -5.99 35.25 32.11
C ASP A 16 -6.04 33.70 32.22
N LEU A 17 -5.80 33.13 33.45
CA LEU A 17 -5.96 31.71 33.67
C LEU A 17 -7.45 31.32 33.50
N THR A 18 -7.69 30.38 32.58
CA THR A 18 -8.95 29.66 32.44
C THR A 18 -8.82 28.26 33.04
N VAL A 19 -9.85 27.76 33.64
CA VAL A 19 -9.94 26.38 34.12
C VAL A 19 -11.03 25.70 33.30
N GLU A 20 -10.65 24.63 32.61
CA GLU A 20 -11.53 23.83 31.78
C GLU A 20 -11.84 22.51 32.51
N ASP A 21 -13.08 22.09 32.46
CA ASP A 21 -13.52 20.80 33.05
C ASP A 21 -13.15 19.61 32.14
N ARG A 22 -12.85 19.89 30.88
CA ARG A 22 -12.49 18.89 29.84
C ARG A 22 -11.38 19.44 28.97
N ILE A 23 -10.60 18.53 28.37
CA ILE A 23 -9.64 18.89 27.30
C ILE A 23 -10.47 19.32 26.09
N PRO A 24 -10.34 20.57 25.62
CA PRO A 24 -11.06 21.03 24.43
C PRO A 24 -10.73 20.19 23.20
N ALA A 25 -11.66 20.17 22.22
CA ALA A 25 -11.40 19.52 20.94
C ALA A 25 -10.18 20.17 20.28
N GLY A 26 -9.21 19.35 19.92
CA GLY A 26 -7.93 19.80 19.37
C GLY A 26 -6.93 18.65 19.28
N THR A 27 -5.77 18.95 18.73
CA THR A 27 -4.63 18.02 18.69
C THR A 27 -3.57 18.50 19.65
N TYR A 28 -3.05 17.60 20.47
CA TYR A 28 -2.13 17.92 21.55
C TYR A 28 -0.91 16.99 21.53
N ASP A 29 0.25 17.54 21.76
CA ASP A 29 1.46 16.77 22.05
C ASP A 29 1.56 16.53 23.56
N VAL A 30 1.95 15.32 23.95
CA VAL A 30 2.28 14.99 25.34
C VAL A 30 3.68 15.48 25.66
N ASN A 31 3.82 16.26 26.72
CA ASN A 31 5.10 16.67 27.24
C ASN A 31 5.28 16.20 28.68
N PHE A 32 6.50 15.85 29.04
CA PHE A 32 6.89 15.46 30.38
C PHE A 32 8.08 16.31 30.87
N ASP A 33 7.92 16.86 32.03
CA ASP A 33 8.99 17.56 32.76
C ASP A 33 9.15 16.93 34.13
N PRO A 34 10.35 16.52 34.56
CA PRO A 34 10.57 15.85 35.83
C PRO A 34 10.10 16.64 37.08
N MET A 35 10.04 17.96 36.98
CA MET A 35 9.63 18.83 38.10
C MET A 35 8.15 19.18 38.08
N SER A 36 7.55 19.35 36.93
CA SER A 36 6.15 19.78 36.79
C SER A 36 5.20 18.66 36.33
N GLY A 37 5.75 17.51 35.95
CA GLY A 37 4.96 16.35 35.49
C GLY A 37 4.50 16.48 34.05
N TYR A 38 3.37 15.84 33.75
CA TYR A 38 2.78 15.81 32.42
C TYR A 38 1.98 17.06 32.11
N SER A 39 2.06 17.49 30.84
CA SER A 39 1.24 18.56 30.27
C SER A 39 0.89 18.25 28.81
N LEU A 40 -0.16 18.90 28.32
CA LEU A 40 -0.57 18.83 26.92
C LEU A 40 -0.33 20.19 26.25
N SER A 41 0.44 20.21 25.15
CA SER A 41 0.64 21.40 24.35
C SER A 41 -0.20 21.31 23.07
N MET A 42 -1.05 22.31 22.86
CA MET A 42 -1.86 22.40 21.65
C MET A 42 -0.96 22.56 20.42
N ARG A 43 -1.26 21.83 19.38
CA ARG A 43 -0.66 21.92 18.04
C ARG A 43 -1.71 22.15 16.97
N PRO A 44 -1.32 22.56 15.76
CA PRO A 44 -2.27 22.63 14.64
C PRO A 44 -2.94 21.26 14.41
N ASN A 45 -4.25 21.27 14.25
CA ASN A 45 -5.00 20.05 13.92
C ASN A 45 -4.52 19.47 12.59
N PHE A 46 -4.56 18.17 12.49
CA PHE A 46 -4.32 17.51 11.22
C PHE A 46 -5.38 17.97 10.21
N LYS A 47 -4.95 18.13 8.97
CA LYS A 47 -5.81 18.47 7.86
C LYS A 47 -5.36 17.75 6.60
N THR A 48 -6.18 16.83 6.12
CA THR A 48 -5.94 16.10 4.89
C THR A 48 -6.46 16.94 3.73
N THR A 49 -5.56 17.57 2.99
CA THR A 49 -5.89 18.42 1.83
C THR A 49 -5.81 17.67 0.52
N GLU A 50 -5.13 16.52 0.50
CA GLU A 50 -4.93 15.70 -0.68
C GLU A 50 -6.06 14.70 -0.87
N LYS A 51 -6.29 14.33 -2.14
CA LYS A 51 -7.22 13.26 -2.47
C LYS A 51 -6.73 11.93 -1.91
N VAL A 52 -7.60 11.21 -1.28
CA VAL A 52 -7.34 9.88 -0.72
C VAL A 52 -7.71 8.82 -1.75
N TYR A 53 -6.74 8.01 -2.14
CA TYR A 53 -6.93 6.90 -3.07
C TYR A 53 -7.17 5.59 -2.32
N GLY A 54 -7.74 4.60 -3.01
CA GLY A 54 -8.00 3.30 -2.41
C GLY A 54 -9.16 3.30 -1.41
N ASN A 55 -9.11 2.36 -0.48
CA ASN A 55 -10.20 2.11 0.47
C ASN A 55 -9.99 2.73 1.86
N HIS A 56 -9.03 3.64 2.01
CA HIS A 56 -8.68 4.23 3.31
C HIS A 56 -9.87 4.91 4.00
N LEU A 57 -10.68 5.67 3.25
CA LEU A 57 -11.86 6.34 3.81
C LEU A 57 -12.90 5.33 4.32
N GLN A 58 -13.18 4.27 3.56
CA GLN A 58 -14.11 3.21 3.98
C GLN A 58 -13.61 2.49 5.23
N MET A 59 -12.28 2.29 5.33
CA MET A 59 -11.65 1.71 6.50
C MET A 59 -11.80 2.61 7.73
N VAL A 60 -11.58 3.92 7.57
CA VAL A 60 -11.78 4.90 8.65
C VAL A 60 -13.23 4.91 9.11
N ASP A 61 -14.19 4.97 8.18
CA ASP A 61 -15.63 4.96 8.52
C ASP A 61 -16.00 3.69 9.30
N ARG A 62 -15.45 2.54 8.91
CA ARG A 62 -15.67 1.28 9.63
C ARG A 62 -15.08 1.30 11.03
N MET A 63 -13.88 1.87 11.22
CA MET A 63 -13.25 2.00 12.53
C MET A 63 -14.10 2.87 13.46
N LEU A 64 -14.55 4.04 12.98
CA LEU A 64 -15.36 4.97 13.75
C LEU A 64 -16.74 4.41 14.06
N ASP A 65 -17.42 3.77 13.10
CA ASP A 65 -18.69 3.09 13.35
C ASP A 65 -18.56 2.03 14.46
N ARG A 66 -17.44 1.32 14.49
CA ARG A 66 -17.21 0.31 15.50
C ARG A 66 -16.84 0.92 16.86
N TYR A 67 -15.99 1.92 16.88
CA TYR A 67 -15.63 2.68 18.08
C TYR A 67 -16.89 3.23 18.77
N ASN A 68 -17.79 3.85 18.02
CA ASN A 68 -19.03 4.41 18.54
C ASN A 68 -20.02 3.36 19.08
N LYS A 69 -19.84 2.06 18.78
CA LYS A 69 -20.71 0.96 19.22
C LYS A 69 -20.14 0.12 20.34
N ILE A 70 -18.84 0.24 20.60
CA ILE A 70 -18.17 -0.52 21.67
C ILE A 70 -18.25 0.26 22.96
N ASP A 71 -18.67 -0.42 24.02
CA ASP A 71 -18.61 0.10 25.36
C ASP A 71 -17.26 -0.26 25.97
N GLY A 72 -16.30 0.67 25.89
CA GLY A 72 -14.95 0.45 26.37
C GLY A 72 -13.86 1.08 25.51
N ASN A 73 -12.62 0.84 25.89
CA ASN A 73 -11.47 1.25 25.10
C ASN A 73 -11.41 0.49 23.78
N PHE A 74 -11.00 1.17 22.72
CA PHE A 74 -10.92 0.62 21.38
C PHE A 74 -9.50 0.75 20.85
N GLY A 75 -8.91 -0.34 20.40
CA GLY A 75 -7.56 -0.38 19.87
C GLY A 75 -7.53 -0.73 18.38
N THR A 76 -6.68 -0.04 17.62
CA THR A 76 -6.41 -0.36 16.23
C THR A 76 -4.91 -0.29 15.95
N ILE A 77 -4.40 -1.31 15.27
CA ILE A 77 -3.05 -1.35 14.71
C ILE A 77 -3.14 -1.12 13.20
N LEU A 78 -2.35 -0.17 12.68
CA LEU A 78 -2.13 0.04 11.27
C LEU A 78 -0.69 -0.38 10.93
N GLY A 79 -0.52 -1.58 10.42
CA GLY A 79 0.80 -2.14 10.11
C GLY A 79 1.11 -2.14 8.63
N GLY A 80 2.39 -2.15 8.25
CA GLY A 80 2.85 -2.25 6.87
C GLY A 80 4.02 -1.33 6.54
N ARG A 81 4.55 -1.45 5.34
CA ARG A 81 5.73 -0.69 4.89
C ARG A 81 5.49 0.81 4.93
N LYS A 82 6.60 1.60 4.96
CA LYS A 82 6.54 3.06 4.83
C LYS A 82 5.91 3.48 3.49
N GLY A 83 5.24 4.63 3.48
CA GLY A 83 4.63 5.19 2.26
C GLY A 83 3.37 4.45 1.78
N THR A 84 2.75 3.59 2.60
CA THR A 84 1.50 2.88 2.26
C THR A 84 0.22 3.58 2.74
N GLY A 85 0.33 4.77 3.34
CA GLY A 85 -0.83 5.57 3.76
C GLY A 85 -1.27 5.38 5.22
N LYS A 86 -0.51 4.65 6.07
CA LYS A 86 -0.85 4.44 7.51
C LYS A 86 -1.03 5.74 8.28
N SER A 87 -0.01 6.61 8.26
CA SER A 87 -0.04 7.89 8.99
C SER A 87 -1.09 8.84 8.40
N MET A 88 -1.34 8.78 7.09
CA MET A 88 -2.46 9.52 6.47
C MET A 88 -3.80 9.03 7.02
N THR A 89 -4.02 7.71 7.06
CA THR A 89 -5.25 7.12 7.63
C THR A 89 -5.44 7.51 9.09
N ALA A 90 -4.36 7.49 9.89
CA ALA A 90 -4.40 7.92 11.28
C ALA A 90 -4.79 9.41 11.43
N ARG A 91 -4.29 10.28 10.56
CA ARG A 91 -4.69 11.71 10.51
C ARG A 91 -6.16 11.88 10.18
N ILE A 92 -6.69 11.12 9.21
CA ILE A 92 -8.11 11.17 8.84
C ILE A 92 -8.99 10.71 10.02
N VAL A 93 -8.58 9.69 10.77
CA VAL A 93 -9.28 9.27 12.00
C VAL A 93 -9.32 10.42 13.00
N SER A 94 -8.18 11.11 13.22
CA SER A 94 -8.10 12.28 14.09
C SER A 94 -9.05 13.40 13.64
N GLU A 95 -9.05 13.76 12.36
CA GLU A 95 -9.93 14.79 11.81
C GLU A 95 -11.41 14.47 12.07
N LYS A 96 -11.83 13.24 11.78
CA LYS A 96 -13.23 12.83 11.98
C LYS A 96 -13.64 12.72 13.45
N LEU A 97 -12.73 12.38 14.35
CA LEU A 97 -12.99 12.37 15.80
C LEU A 97 -13.07 13.78 16.37
N LEU A 98 -12.28 14.72 15.84
CA LEU A 98 -12.39 16.14 16.20
C LEU A 98 -13.77 16.73 15.83
N GLU A 99 -14.39 16.27 14.73
CA GLU A 99 -15.76 16.63 14.36
C GLU A 99 -16.81 16.13 15.39
N GLN A 100 -16.43 15.15 16.23
CA GLN A 100 -17.23 14.60 17.33
C GLN A 100 -16.81 15.15 18.70
N ASP A 101 -16.07 16.24 18.74
CA ASP A 101 -15.51 16.86 19.95
C ASP A 101 -14.58 15.92 20.76
N ILE A 102 -13.95 14.95 20.10
CA ILE A 102 -12.97 14.03 20.69
C ILE A 102 -11.57 14.53 20.37
N PRO A 103 -10.79 14.97 21.37
CA PRO A 103 -9.43 15.46 21.16
C PRO A 103 -8.46 14.33 20.82
N THR A 104 -7.40 14.67 20.09
CA THR A 104 -6.30 13.78 19.76
C THR A 104 -5.10 14.09 20.63
N ILE A 105 -4.58 13.05 21.30
CA ILE A 105 -3.36 13.08 22.10
C ILE A 105 -2.28 12.34 21.33
N LEU A 106 -1.28 13.08 20.87
CA LEU A 106 -0.14 12.50 20.14
C LEU A 106 0.98 12.15 21.12
N VAL A 107 1.37 10.89 21.15
CA VAL A 107 2.49 10.38 21.92
C VAL A 107 3.70 10.24 21.00
N THR A 108 4.75 10.98 21.28
CA THR A 108 6.00 11.00 20.47
C THR A 108 7.19 10.41 21.21
N GLU A 109 7.09 10.24 22.52
CA GLU A 109 8.16 9.72 23.36
C GLU A 109 7.61 8.81 24.45
N ASN A 110 8.40 7.80 24.86
CA ASN A 110 8.11 7.00 26.05
C ASN A 110 8.75 7.67 27.26
N THR A 111 7.94 8.12 28.19
CA THR A 111 8.38 8.86 29.39
C THR A 111 7.88 8.15 30.66
N PRO A 112 8.60 8.29 31.80
CA PRO A 112 8.25 7.60 33.05
C PRO A 112 6.84 7.90 33.52
N GLY A 113 5.98 6.87 33.64
CA GLY A 113 4.60 7.02 34.09
C GLY A 113 3.58 7.40 33.02
N LEU A 114 3.96 7.42 31.73
CA LEU A 114 3.08 7.73 30.61
C LEU A 114 1.78 6.90 30.62
N PRO A 115 1.78 5.57 30.81
CA PRO A 115 0.54 4.81 30.87
C PRO A 115 -0.42 5.32 31.95
N ARG A 116 0.09 5.65 33.13
CA ARG A 116 -0.72 6.17 34.23
C ARG A 116 -1.29 7.56 33.91
N PHE A 117 -0.50 8.42 33.26
CA PHE A 117 -0.98 9.72 32.81
C PHE A 117 -2.12 9.56 31.79
N LEU A 118 -1.97 8.72 30.78
CA LEU A 118 -3.02 8.49 29.79
C LEU A 118 -4.30 7.92 30.44
N GLN A 119 -4.18 7.03 31.43
CA GLN A 119 -5.33 6.51 32.18
C GLN A 119 -6.03 7.56 33.02
N SER A 120 -5.33 8.62 33.46
CA SER A 120 -5.92 9.69 34.26
C SER A 120 -6.81 10.66 33.44
N ILE A 121 -6.82 10.54 32.13
CA ILE A 121 -7.71 11.30 31.25
C ILE A 121 -9.08 10.60 31.24
N GLU A 122 -10.06 11.19 31.94
CA GLU A 122 -11.38 10.54 32.18
C GLU A 122 -12.41 10.79 31.06
N GLN A 123 -12.01 11.40 29.97
CA GLN A 123 -12.87 11.66 28.82
C GLN A 123 -12.43 10.86 27.59
N PRO A 124 -13.33 10.58 26.62
CA PRO A 124 -12.96 10.01 25.35
C PRO A 124 -11.88 10.84 24.63
N VAL A 125 -10.80 10.21 24.22
CA VAL A 125 -9.72 10.80 23.45
C VAL A 125 -9.19 9.80 22.42
N LEU A 126 -8.66 10.30 21.31
CA LEU A 126 -7.80 9.52 20.43
C LEU A 126 -6.36 9.58 20.96
N ILE A 127 -5.80 8.47 21.32
CA ILE A 127 -4.37 8.34 21.64
C ILE A 127 -3.68 7.80 20.40
N LEU A 128 -2.95 8.68 19.72
CA LEU A 128 -2.26 8.39 18.46
C LEU A 128 -0.77 8.22 18.71
N ILE A 129 -0.23 7.08 18.28
CA ILE A 129 1.19 6.75 18.36
C ILE A 129 1.67 6.34 16.98
N ASP A 130 2.38 7.23 16.31
CA ASP A 130 2.95 6.95 14.99
C ASP A 130 4.33 6.30 15.13
N GLU A 131 4.57 5.23 14.37
CA GLU A 131 5.81 4.43 14.44
C GLU A 131 6.09 3.88 15.87
N PHE A 132 5.09 3.22 16.44
CA PHE A 132 5.09 2.69 17.81
C PHE A 132 6.38 1.93 18.18
N GLU A 133 6.91 1.14 17.27
CA GLU A 133 8.14 0.36 17.47
C GLU A 133 9.42 1.19 17.61
N LYS A 134 9.35 2.49 17.32
CA LYS A 134 10.47 3.43 17.55
C LYS A 134 10.38 4.11 18.90
N ILE A 135 9.17 4.29 19.43
CA ILE A 135 8.91 4.95 20.69
C ILE A 135 9.00 3.97 21.85
N PHE A 136 8.47 2.76 21.65
CA PHE A 136 8.45 1.70 22.65
C PHE A 136 9.30 0.53 22.18
N HIS A 137 10.41 0.29 22.88
CA HIS A 137 11.31 -0.78 22.52
C HIS A 137 10.83 -2.12 23.05
N LYS A 138 10.99 -3.15 22.23
CA LYS A 138 10.80 -4.53 22.67
C LYS A 138 12.00 -4.92 23.53
N GLY A 139 11.73 -5.33 24.78
CA GLY A 139 12.78 -5.74 25.69
C GLY A 139 13.51 -6.99 25.24
N ASP A 140 14.81 -7.03 25.54
CA ASP A 140 15.65 -8.22 25.46
C ASP A 140 15.59 -8.99 26.77
N LYS A 141 16.40 -10.06 26.90
CA LYS A 141 16.46 -10.90 28.12
C LYS A 141 16.87 -10.11 29.37
N ASP A 142 17.57 -9.00 29.21
CA ASP A 142 18.16 -8.19 30.27
C ASP A 142 17.54 -6.79 30.40
N SER A 143 16.53 -6.42 29.57
CA SER A 143 15.83 -5.13 29.61
C SER A 143 14.33 -5.31 29.82
N GLU A 144 13.71 -4.36 30.53
CA GLU A 144 12.25 -4.32 30.66
C GLU A 144 11.62 -4.06 29.27
N ASP A 145 10.54 -4.79 28.99
CA ASP A 145 9.79 -4.64 27.76
C ASP A 145 8.80 -3.47 27.90
N GLU A 146 9.17 -2.31 27.34
CA GLU A 146 8.35 -1.10 27.38
C GLU A 146 6.99 -1.30 26.72
N GLN A 147 6.92 -2.16 25.69
CA GLN A 147 5.68 -2.48 25.02
C GLN A 147 4.72 -3.24 25.94
N VAL A 148 5.22 -4.12 26.81
CA VAL A 148 4.40 -4.83 27.79
C VAL A 148 3.82 -3.87 28.83
N GLN A 149 4.60 -2.86 29.25
CA GLN A 149 4.09 -1.82 30.14
C GLN A 149 2.95 -1.04 29.49
N PHE A 150 3.10 -0.69 28.20
CA PHE A 150 2.05 -0.02 27.44
C PHE A 150 0.77 -0.88 27.32
N LEU A 151 0.90 -2.20 27.20
CA LEU A 151 -0.25 -3.12 27.16
C LEU A 151 -1.12 -3.06 28.42
N SER A 152 -0.56 -2.64 29.56
CA SER A 152 -1.33 -2.46 30.79
C SER A 152 -2.48 -1.45 30.67
N LEU A 153 -2.41 -0.54 29.68
CA LEU A 153 -3.50 0.39 29.35
C LEU A 153 -4.79 -0.33 28.88
N PHE A 154 -4.64 -1.51 28.28
CA PHE A 154 -5.75 -2.29 27.77
C PHE A 154 -6.27 -3.32 28.75
N ASP A 155 -5.42 -3.76 29.70
CA ASP A 155 -5.80 -4.75 30.73
C ASP A 155 -6.44 -4.09 31.93
N GLY A 156 -6.52 -2.76 31.96
CA GLY A 156 -6.97 -1.99 33.13
C GLY A 156 -8.48 -2.03 33.38
N LEU A 157 -8.84 -1.90 34.63
CA LEU A 157 -10.23 -1.72 35.09
C LEU A 157 -10.81 -0.34 34.72
N VAL A 158 -9.99 0.52 34.14
CA VAL A 158 -10.37 1.90 33.78
C VAL A 158 -10.85 1.91 32.34
N ASN A 159 -12.13 2.22 32.21
CA ASN A 159 -12.80 2.34 30.91
C ASN A 159 -13.18 3.80 30.66
N ASN A 160 -12.29 4.53 29.98
CA ASN A 160 -12.49 5.94 29.64
C ASN A 160 -12.95 6.14 28.19
N HIS A 161 -13.30 5.06 27.50
CA HIS A 161 -13.70 5.06 26.08
C HIS A 161 -12.64 5.70 25.17
N HIS A 162 -11.35 5.41 25.43
CA HIS A 162 -10.26 5.88 24.59
C HIS A 162 -10.18 5.08 23.29
N PHE A 163 -9.81 5.79 22.20
CA PHE A 163 -9.41 5.16 20.97
C PHE A 163 -7.87 5.14 20.86
N TYR A 164 -7.26 3.98 20.97
CA TYR A 164 -5.82 3.79 20.78
C TYR A 164 -5.54 3.44 19.32
N LEU A 165 -4.82 4.29 18.62
CA LEU A 165 -4.41 4.08 17.23
C LEU A 165 -2.90 4.09 17.14
N ILE A 166 -2.32 2.95 16.78
CA ILE A 166 -0.87 2.81 16.62
C ILE A 166 -0.52 2.48 15.18
N THR A 167 0.56 3.05 14.65
CA THR A 167 1.12 2.64 13.37
C THR A 167 2.42 1.87 13.56
N ILE A 168 2.69 0.91 12.69
CA ILE A 168 3.84 0.01 12.76
C ILE A 168 4.39 -0.20 11.36
N ASN A 169 5.72 -0.07 11.20
CA ASN A 169 6.37 -0.37 9.93
C ASN A 169 6.91 -1.81 9.87
N ASP A 170 7.28 -2.37 11.01
CA ASP A 170 7.91 -3.68 11.11
C ASP A 170 7.32 -4.49 12.27
N TYR A 171 6.48 -5.46 11.94
CA TYR A 171 5.87 -6.37 12.91
C TYR A 171 6.87 -7.23 13.69
N SER A 172 8.08 -7.46 13.16
CA SER A 172 9.10 -8.23 13.88
C SER A 172 9.58 -7.54 15.17
N LYS A 173 9.45 -6.22 15.21
CA LYS A 173 9.77 -5.38 16.37
C LYS A 173 8.63 -5.26 17.39
N LEU A 174 7.46 -5.81 17.06
CA LEU A 174 6.33 -5.81 17.96
C LEU A 174 6.36 -7.03 18.86
N ASN A 175 6.01 -6.83 20.15
CA ASN A 175 5.85 -7.95 21.06
C ASN A 175 4.64 -8.81 20.64
N GLN A 176 4.78 -10.13 20.71
CA GLN A 176 3.74 -11.09 20.34
C GLN A 176 2.40 -10.89 21.10
N TYR A 177 2.43 -10.23 22.26
CA TYR A 177 1.22 -9.94 23.05
C TYR A 177 0.32 -8.87 22.43
N PHE A 178 0.77 -8.15 21.41
CA PHE A 178 -0.07 -7.23 20.63
C PHE A 178 -0.88 -7.97 19.56
N ILE A 179 -0.36 -9.08 19.06
CA ILE A 179 -0.91 -9.77 17.89
C ILE A 179 -1.97 -10.79 18.33
N GLY A 180 -3.10 -10.83 17.61
CA GLY A 180 -4.12 -11.87 17.78
C GLY A 180 -4.99 -11.79 19.06
N ARG A 181 -4.93 -10.68 19.80
CA ARG A 181 -5.76 -10.46 20.98
C ARG A 181 -6.81 -9.38 20.73
N THR A 182 -7.94 -9.77 20.19
CA THR A 182 -9.07 -8.88 19.87
C THR A 182 -9.65 -8.13 21.07
N GLY A 183 -9.37 -8.57 22.30
CA GLY A 183 -9.74 -7.86 23.52
C GLY A 183 -8.88 -6.63 23.82
N ARG A 184 -7.72 -6.46 23.15
CA ARG A 184 -6.83 -5.30 23.31
C ARG A 184 -6.86 -4.42 22.07
N PHE A 185 -6.55 -5.01 20.91
CA PHE A 185 -6.66 -4.34 19.62
C PHE A 185 -7.77 -5.02 18.82
N TYR A 186 -8.83 -4.28 18.59
CA TYR A 186 -10.01 -4.78 17.87
C TYR A 186 -9.70 -4.99 16.39
N TYR A 187 -8.94 -4.07 15.80
CA TYR A 187 -8.44 -4.19 14.44
C TYR A 187 -6.91 -4.24 14.40
N ASP A 188 -6.42 -5.17 13.62
CA ASP A 188 -5.04 -5.24 13.15
C ASP A 188 -5.09 -5.25 11.63
N VAL A 189 -4.81 -4.07 11.04
CA VAL A 189 -4.95 -3.82 9.61
C VAL A 189 -3.58 -3.74 8.97
N THR A 190 -3.30 -4.67 8.06
CA THR A 190 -2.06 -4.65 7.30
C THR A 190 -2.23 -3.88 6.01
N PHE A 191 -1.47 -2.81 5.85
CA PHE A 191 -1.33 -2.05 4.62
C PHE A 191 -0.37 -2.76 3.69
N SER A 192 -0.87 -3.26 2.59
CA SER A 192 -0.08 -3.85 1.53
C SER A 192 0.45 -2.78 0.58
N ASN A 193 1.25 -3.20 -0.41
CA ASN A 193 1.61 -2.34 -1.54
C ASN A 193 0.34 -1.89 -2.28
N LEU A 194 0.47 -0.79 -3.02
CA LEU A 194 -0.63 -0.23 -3.79
C LEU A 194 -1.19 -1.25 -4.79
N SER A 195 -2.49 -1.31 -4.92
CA SER A 195 -3.14 -2.09 -5.97
C SER A 195 -2.95 -1.42 -7.34
N SER A 196 -3.10 -2.19 -8.42
CA SER A 196 -2.98 -1.62 -9.77
C SER A 196 -4.04 -0.53 -10.03
N GLY A 197 -5.22 -0.65 -9.40
CA GLY A 197 -6.26 0.39 -9.45
C GLY A 197 -5.83 1.68 -8.77
N GLU A 198 -5.26 1.61 -7.56
CA GLU A 198 -4.77 2.79 -6.84
C GLU A 198 -3.65 3.50 -7.59
N VAL A 199 -2.69 2.75 -8.16
CA VAL A 199 -1.62 3.32 -8.98
C VAL A 199 -2.22 4.02 -10.21
N LYS A 200 -3.15 3.36 -10.90
CA LYS A 200 -3.80 3.94 -12.09
C LYS A 200 -4.61 5.19 -11.76
N ASP A 201 -5.41 5.16 -10.70
CA ASP A 201 -6.25 6.29 -10.28
C ASP A 201 -5.38 7.50 -9.86
N TYR A 202 -4.27 7.23 -9.18
CA TYR A 202 -3.31 8.27 -8.81
C TYR A 202 -2.67 8.91 -10.06
N LEU A 203 -2.15 8.09 -10.97
CA LEU A 203 -1.52 8.58 -12.20
C LEU A 203 -2.51 9.35 -13.09
N ALA A 204 -3.75 8.84 -13.22
CA ALA A 204 -4.80 9.51 -14.01
C ALA A 204 -5.15 10.90 -13.47
N ASP A 205 -4.99 11.12 -12.16
CA ASP A 205 -5.28 12.37 -11.49
C ASP A 205 -4.09 13.36 -11.51
N LYS A 206 -2.85 12.86 -11.56
CA LYS A 206 -1.64 13.65 -11.33
C LYS A 206 -0.72 13.81 -12.54
N LEU A 207 -0.86 12.97 -13.57
CA LEU A 207 -0.08 13.10 -14.78
C LEU A 207 -0.67 14.16 -15.73
N ASP A 208 0.19 15.01 -16.28
CA ASP A 208 -0.18 15.99 -17.31
C ASP A 208 -0.46 15.28 -18.64
N ASP A 209 0.32 14.24 -18.98
CA ASP A 209 0.12 13.40 -20.16
C ASP A 209 -0.27 11.97 -19.76
N THR A 210 -1.46 11.55 -20.18
CA THR A 210 -2.01 10.24 -19.89
C THR A 210 -1.94 9.25 -21.05
N HIS A 211 -1.21 9.56 -22.11
CA HIS A 211 -1.15 8.70 -23.33
C HIS A 211 -0.70 7.26 -22.99
N ASN A 212 0.30 7.12 -22.13
CA ASN A 212 0.86 5.82 -21.72
C ASN A 212 0.40 5.36 -20.32
N LEU A 213 -0.72 5.89 -19.82
CA LEU A 213 -1.20 5.68 -18.45
C LEU A 213 -1.26 4.21 -18.07
N ASN A 214 -1.89 3.36 -18.88
CA ASN A 214 -2.10 1.94 -18.53
C ASN A 214 -0.78 1.18 -18.45
N ARG A 215 0.14 1.45 -19.36
CA ARG A 215 1.48 0.85 -19.39
C ARG A 215 2.27 1.27 -18.15
N LEU A 216 2.33 2.56 -17.87
CA LEU A 216 3.02 3.11 -16.73
C LEU A 216 2.43 2.58 -15.40
N ALA A 217 1.11 2.56 -15.26
CA ALA A 217 0.45 2.03 -14.09
C ALA A 217 0.78 0.55 -13.85
N SER A 218 0.81 -0.25 -14.91
CA SER A 218 1.18 -1.66 -14.82
C SER A 218 2.64 -1.85 -14.41
N LEU A 219 3.56 -1.07 -14.98
CA LEU A 219 4.97 -1.11 -14.62
C LEU A 219 5.16 -0.76 -13.14
N LEU A 220 4.62 0.38 -12.69
CA LEU A 220 4.78 0.87 -11.33
C LEU A 220 4.12 -0.07 -10.29
N TYR A 221 2.97 -0.64 -10.61
CA TYR A 221 2.37 -1.68 -9.78
C TYR A 221 3.30 -2.88 -9.58
N ARG A 222 3.98 -3.33 -10.64
CA ARG A 222 4.87 -4.52 -10.58
C ARG A 222 6.15 -4.28 -9.82
N ILE A 223 6.70 -3.08 -9.86
CA ILE A 223 7.87 -2.72 -9.04
C ILE A 223 7.49 -2.37 -7.60
N ASN A 224 6.21 -2.52 -7.24
CA ASN A 224 5.69 -2.32 -5.89
C ASN A 224 5.99 -0.93 -5.31
N VAL A 225 5.78 0.12 -6.09
CA VAL A 225 5.94 1.49 -5.60
C VAL A 225 4.98 1.80 -4.45
N ASN A 226 5.43 2.64 -3.54
CA ASN A 226 4.60 3.25 -2.51
C ASN A 226 4.11 4.65 -2.94
N TYR A 227 3.25 5.31 -2.14
CA TYR A 227 2.71 6.63 -2.48
C TYR A 227 3.79 7.70 -2.59
N ASP A 228 4.83 7.69 -1.74
CA ASP A 228 5.91 8.68 -1.77
C ASP A 228 6.72 8.54 -3.07
N GLN A 229 7.02 7.30 -3.47
CA GLN A 229 7.69 7.00 -4.73
C GLN A 229 6.82 7.35 -5.93
N LEU A 230 5.52 7.03 -5.88
CA LEU A 230 4.57 7.34 -6.93
C LEU A 230 4.46 8.85 -7.15
N GLN A 231 4.45 9.63 -6.08
CA GLN A 231 4.47 11.10 -6.13
C GLN A 231 5.76 11.62 -6.78
N ALA A 232 6.91 11.11 -6.36
CA ALA A 232 8.19 11.52 -6.94
C ALA A 232 8.26 11.19 -8.44
N ILE A 233 7.90 9.96 -8.83
CA ILE A 233 7.87 9.52 -10.23
C ILE A 233 6.96 10.43 -11.06
N THR A 234 5.76 10.72 -10.57
CA THR A 234 4.78 11.53 -11.30
C THR A 234 5.26 12.95 -11.51
N ASN A 235 5.92 13.55 -10.49
CA ASN A 235 6.50 14.88 -10.62
C ASN A 235 7.61 14.92 -11.67
N GLU A 236 8.53 13.95 -11.68
CA GLU A 236 9.62 13.87 -12.65
C GLU A 236 9.09 13.65 -14.07
N LEU A 237 8.07 12.81 -14.24
CA LEU A 237 7.42 12.61 -15.54
C LEU A 237 6.78 13.91 -16.06
N ASN A 238 6.12 14.68 -15.20
CA ASN A 238 5.54 15.98 -15.57
C ASN A 238 6.62 17.02 -15.89
N TYR A 239 7.84 16.86 -15.37
CA TYR A 239 9.00 17.67 -15.79
C TYR A 239 9.62 17.22 -17.12
N GLY A 240 9.13 16.12 -17.70
CA GLY A 240 9.57 15.60 -18.99
C GLY A 240 10.73 14.62 -18.93
N GLU A 241 11.03 14.08 -17.73
CA GLU A 241 12.09 13.08 -17.57
C GLU A 241 11.62 11.70 -18.06
N SER A 242 12.55 10.87 -18.53
CA SER A 242 12.25 9.51 -18.99
C SER A 242 12.04 8.56 -17.82
N VAL A 243 11.22 7.52 -18.02
CA VAL A 243 10.93 6.52 -16.99
C VAL A 243 12.20 5.84 -16.49
N GLU A 244 13.14 5.52 -17.41
CA GLU A 244 14.42 4.88 -17.07
C GLU A 244 15.24 5.73 -16.11
N ASN A 245 15.46 6.99 -16.50
CA ASN A 245 16.24 7.91 -15.67
C ASN A 245 15.62 8.09 -14.29
N ILE A 246 14.29 8.21 -14.24
CA ILE A 246 13.57 8.34 -12.97
C ILE A 246 13.80 7.12 -12.08
N LEU A 247 13.66 5.91 -12.63
CA LEU A 247 13.85 4.67 -11.86
C LEU A 247 15.29 4.56 -11.34
N ASP A 248 16.28 4.94 -12.15
CA ASP A 248 17.69 4.94 -11.77
C ASP A 248 17.96 5.98 -10.66
N TYR A 249 17.52 7.23 -10.82
CA TYR A 249 17.74 8.30 -9.84
C TYR A 249 17.02 8.06 -8.51
N LEU A 250 15.85 7.47 -8.54
CA LEU A 250 15.12 7.12 -7.32
C LEU A 250 15.61 5.81 -6.68
N ASN A 251 16.64 5.20 -7.25
CA ASN A 251 17.19 3.90 -6.81
C ASN A 251 16.08 2.83 -6.69
N LEU A 252 15.12 2.90 -7.59
CA LEU A 252 14.07 1.90 -7.76
C LEU A 252 14.58 0.80 -8.71
N GLY A 253 15.90 0.57 -8.68
CA GLY A 253 16.61 -0.28 -9.59
C GLY A 253 15.88 -1.59 -9.84
N LEU A 254 15.51 -1.74 -11.09
CA LEU A 254 15.04 -3.00 -11.60
C LEU A 254 16.27 -3.90 -11.67
N ASP A 255 16.49 -4.71 -10.63
CA ASP A 255 17.39 -5.84 -10.79
C ASP A 255 16.86 -6.73 -11.94
N ASP A 256 17.72 -7.56 -12.50
CA ASP A 256 17.32 -8.41 -13.63
C ASP A 256 16.08 -9.27 -13.32
N ASN A 257 15.81 -9.59 -12.06
CA ASN A 257 14.65 -10.36 -11.65
C ASN A 257 13.37 -9.52 -11.59
N THR A 258 13.48 -8.23 -11.34
CA THR A 258 12.35 -7.31 -11.31
C THR A 258 12.05 -6.77 -12.71
N ARG A 259 13.09 -6.51 -13.50
CA ARG A 259 12.98 -6.00 -14.87
C ARG A 259 12.45 -7.07 -15.84
N TYR A 260 12.95 -8.29 -15.73
CA TYR A 260 12.56 -9.41 -16.59
C TYR A 260 11.69 -10.39 -15.83
N ARG A 261 10.57 -10.77 -16.41
CA ARG A 261 9.66 -11.74 -15.79
C ARG A 261 9.24 -12.81 -16.79
N ASN A 262 8.98 -14.01 -16.28
CA ASN A 262 8.45 -15.10 -17.08
C ASN A 262 6.93 -14.96 -17.21
N PHE A 263 6.44 -15.15 -18.42
CA PHE A 263 5.04 -15.12 -18.78
C PHE A 263 4.64 -16.34 -19.57
N ASP A 264 3.47 -16.88 -19.28
CA ASP A 264 2.80 -17.87 -20.11
C ASP A 264 2.07 -17.12 -21.22
N VAL A 265 2.55 -17.27 -22.45
CA VAL A 265 1.95 -16.67 -23.64
C VAL A 265 1.13 -17.72 -24.35
N THR A 266 -0.18 -17.49 -24.44
CA THR A 266 -1.12 -18.38 -25.10
C THR A 266 -1.61 -17.77 -26.40
N TYR A 267 -1.32 -18.43 -27.48
CA TYR A 267 -1.76 -18.09 -28.83
C TYR A 267 -3.04 -18.86 -29.14
N THR A 268 -4.04 -18.18 -29.70
CA THR A 268 -5.31 -18.78 -30.10
C THR A 268 -5.54 -18.59 -31.59
N PHE A 269 -5.80 -19.66 -32.27
CA PHE A 269 -6.01 -19.68 -33.72
C PHE A 269 -7.50 -19.79 -34.09
N SER A 270 -7.86 -19.40 -35.32
CA SER A 270 -9.24 -19.39 -35.82
C SER A 270 -9.92 -20.75 -35.78
N THR A 271 -9.17 -21.84 -35.88
CA THR A 271 -9.67 -23.22 -35.67
C THR A 271 -9.99 -23.53 -34.23
N GLY A 272 -9.63 -22.67 -33.27
CA GLY A 272 -9.72 -22.89 -31.83
C GLY A 272 -8.61 -23.75 -31.27
N LEU A 273 -7.54 -23.98 -32.04
CA LEU A 273 -6.27 -24.49 -31.51
C LEU A 273 -5.64 -23.44 -30.62
N THR A 274 -5.02 -23.88 -29.53
CA THR A 274 -4.22 -23.04 -28.65
C THR A 274 -2.82 -23.61 -28.49
N TYR A 275 -1.83 -22.73 -28.50
CA TYR A 275 -0.45 -23.06 -28.18
C TYR A 275 0.04 -22.16 -27.07
N THR A 276 0.75 -22.69 -26.08
CA THR A 276 1.25 -21.94 -24.94
C THR A 276 2.74 -22.18 -24.77
N GLU A 277 3.50 -21.12 -24.59
CA GLU A 277 4.92 -21.17 -24.24
C GLU A 277 5.22 -20.22 -23.09
N GLU A 278 6.34 -20.47 -22.38
CA GLU A 278 6.84 -19.56 -21.37
C GLU A 278 7.91 -18.66 -21.98
N ILE A 279 7.75 -17.34 -21.82
CA ILE A 279 8.63 -16.32 -22.35
C ILE A 279 9.10 -15.40 -21.25
N ARG A 280 10.39 -15.10 -21.22
CA ARG A 280 10.96 -14.04 -20.38
C ARG A 280 10.92 -12.71 -21.12
N MET A 281 10.17 -11.72 -20.59
CA MET A 281 10.03 -10.41 -21.21
C MET A 281 10.56 -9.30 -20.30
N ASP A 282 11.07 -8.25 -20.95
CA ASP A 282 11.36 -6.96 -20.32
C ASP A 282 10.05 -6.24 -19.98
N LEU A 283 9.87 -5.84 -18.72
CA LEU A 283 8.67 -5.14 -18.27
C LEU A 283 8.66 -3.65 -18.68
N LEU A 284 9.84 -3.07 -18.91
CA LEU A 284 9.97 -1.69 -19.37
C LEU A 284 9.61 -1.57 -20.86
N TYR A 285 10.15 -2.50 -21.65
CA TYR A 285 9.97 -2.54 -23.10
C TYR A 285 9.51 -3.93 -23.51
N PRO A 286 8.22 -4.26 -23.27
CA PRO A 286 7.72 -5.55 -23.70
C PRO A 286 7.70 -5.60 -25.22
N GLU A 287 8.51 -6.50 -25.75
CA GLU A 287 8.56 -6.83 -27.17
C GLU A 287 8.39 -8.31 -27.34
N LEU A 288 7.72 -8.71 -28.39
CA LEU A 288 7.51 -10.12 -28.69
C LEU A 288 7.74 -10.39 -30.17
N HIS A 289 8.95 -10.85 -30.52
CA HIS A 289 9.28 -11.35 -31.85
C HIS A 289 9.35 -12.87 -31.79
N ARG A 290 8.51 -13.54 -32.57
CA ARG A 290 8.42 -15.00 -32.55
C ARG A 290 8.28 -15.60 -33.91
N ASN A 291 8.96 -16.72 -34.06
CA ASN A 291 8.73 -17.70 -35.09
C ASN A 291 8.14 -18.93 -34.39
N LEU A 292 6.84 -19.14 -34.55
CA LEU A 292 6.12 -20.29 -34.02
C LEU A 292 6.14 -21.39 -35.06
N ASP A 293 6.97 -22.41 -34.84
CA ASP A 293 7.04 -23.62 -35.67
C ASP A 293 6.63 -24.83 -34.81
N PHE A 294 5.44 -25.32 -35.05
CA PHE A 294 4.92 -26.48 -34.33
C PHE A 294 3.96 -27.30 -35.18
N VAL A 295 3.82 -28.56 -34.82
CA VAL A 295 2.91 -29.53 -35.49
C VAL A 295 1.74 -29.84 -34.57
N ALA A 296 0.52 -29.66 -35.03
CA ALA A 296 -0.69 -29.97 -34.26
C ALA A 296 -1.80 -30.56 -35.11
N LYS A 297 -2.77 -31.21 -34.45
CA LYS A 297 -4.00 -31.67 -35.08
C LYS A 297 -5.06 -30.58 -35.03
N SER A 298 -5.56 -30.23 -36.20
CA SER A 298 -6.70 -29.34 -36.34
C SER A 298 -8.01 -30.03 -36.03
N LYS A 299 -9.10 -29.27 -35.90
CA LYS A 299 -10.46 -29.81 -35.65
C LYS A 299 -10.99 -30.77 -36.74
N ASP A 300 -10.45 -30.69 -37.94
CA ASP A 300 -10.76 -31.62 -39.03
C ASP A 300 -10.09 -33.00 -38.89
N GLY A 301 -9.26 -33.14 -37.81
CA GLY A 301 -8.53 -34.38 -37.50
C GLY A 301 -7.22 -34.55 -38.25
N LYS A 302 -6.87 -33.64 -39.15
CA LYS A 302 -5.60 -33.67 -39.88
C LYS A 302 -4.48 -33.01 -39.08
N THR A 303 -3.26 -33.45 -39.34
CA THR A 303 -2.04 -32.87 -38.76
C THR A 303 -1.49 -31.84 -39.71
N TYR A 304 -1.26 -30.62 -39.21
CA TYR A 304 -0.68 -29.52 -39.94
C TYR A 304 0.59 -29.02 -39.27
N SER A 305 1.53 -28.53 -40.06
CA SER A 305 2.64 -27.75 -39.60
C SER A 305 2.26 -26.29 -39.59
N TYR A 306 2.45 -25.63 -38.46
CA TYR A 306 2.16 -24.21 -38.25
C TYR A 306 3.46 -23.47 -38.19
N ASP A 307 3.64 -22.47 -39.06
CA ASP A 307 4.80 -21.62 -39.14
C ASP A 307 4.33 -20.16 -39.18
N PHE A 308 4.45 -19.44 -38.06
CA PHE A 308 4.01 -18.07 -37.92
C PHE A 308 5.17 -17.19 -37.48
N ASN A 309 5.56 -16.24 -38.31
CA ASN A 309 6.55 -15.24 -37.96
C ASN A 309 5.84 -13.90 -37.75
N PHE A 310 5.95 -13.34 -36.56
CA PHE A 310 5.33 -12.07 -36.22
C PHE A 310 6.16 -11.30 -35.21
N GLY A 311 5.97 -9.97 -35.22
CA GLY A 311 6.52 -9.02 -34.25
C GLY A 311 5.41 -8.23 -33.59
N ILE A 312 5.58 -7.95 -32.32
CA ILE A 312 4.70 -7.12 -31.52
C ILE A 312 5.56 -6.11 -30.79
N GLU A 313 5.39 -4.86 -31.15
CA GLU A 313 6.09 -3.74 -30.55
C GLU A 313 5.42 -3.29 -29.25
N THR A 314 6.17 -2.58 -28.44
CA THR A 314 5.78 -2.14 -27.10
C THR A 314 4.40 -1.46 -27.04
N ASP A 315 4.05 -0.68 -28.07
CA ASP A 315 2.80 0.09 -28.11
C ASP A 315 1.54 -0.76 -28.31
N ALA A 316 1.71 -2.00 -28.79
CA ALA A 316 0.61 -2.94 -28.97
C ALA A 316 0.17 -3.63 -27.67
N PHE A 317 0.96 -3.49 -26.60
CA PHE A 317 0.68 -4.11 -25.32
C PHE A 317 -0.25 -3.24 -24.48
N SER A 318 -1.41 -3.77 -24.12
CA SER A 318 -2.29 -3.17 -23.13
C SER A 318 -2.38 -4.05 -21.89
N PHE A 319 -2.58 -3.41 -20.74
CA PHE A 319 -2.54 -4.10 -19.45
C PHE A 319 -3.92 -4.07 -18.81
N ASN A 320 -4.38 -5.24 -18.38
CA ASN A 320 -5.59 -5.40 -17.59
C ASN A 320 -5.27 -6.18 -16.31
N GLY A 321 -4.91 -5.46 -15.25
CA GLY A 321 -4.33 -6.06 -14.04
C GLY A 321 -3.00 -6.76 -14.37
N ASP A 322 -2.88 -8.03 -13.99
CA ASP A 322 -1.70 -8.86 -14.26
C ASP A 322 -1.70 -9.50 -15.67
N THR A 323 -2.78 -9.33 -16.43
CA THR A 323 -2.91 -9.90 -17.76
C THR A 323 -2.53 -8.84 -18.80
N ILE A 324 -1.68 -9.22 -19.73
CA ILE A 324 -1.34 -8.40 -20.89
C ILE A 324 -2.23 -8.85 -22.06
N VAL A 325 -2.89 -7.89 -22.68
CA VAL A 325 -3.73 -8.09 -23.87
C VAL A 325 -3.08 -7.37 -25.02
N ILE A 326 -3.04 -8.01 -26.18
CA ILE A 326 -2.42 -7.47 -27.38
C ILE A 326 -3.52 -7.02 -28.32
N ASP A 327 -3.37 -5.83 -28.89
CA ASP A 327 -4.20 -5.40 -30.02
C ASP A 327 -3.73 -6.13 -31.29
N MET A 328 -4.50 -7.14 -31.70
CA MET A 328 -4.21 -7.95 -32.86
C MET A 328 -4.09 -7.17 -34.18
N LYS A 329 -4.57 -5.92 -34.22
CA LYS A 329 -4.44 -5.05 -35.38
C LYS A 329 -3.03 -4.45 -35.53
N GLN A 330 -2.24 -4.47 -34.47
CA GLN A 330 -0.88 -3.92 -34.42
C GLN A 330 0.20 -5.00 -34.54
N ILE A 331 -0.19 -6.22 -34.88
CA ILE A 331 0.76 -7.30 -35.13
C ILE A 331 1.36 -7.12 -36.52
N GLU A 332 2.70 -7.03 -36.58
CA GLU A 332 3.43 -7.07 -37.82
C GLU A 332 3.79 -8.51 -38.16
N TYR A 333 3.24 -9.01 -39.25
CA TYR A 333 3.60 -10.33 -39.78
C TYR A 333 4.84 -10.22 -40.67
N GLY A 334 5.84 -11.09 -40.41
CA GLY A 334 7.05 -11.16 -41.20
C GLY A 334 6.74 -11.47 -42.70
N ARG A 335 7.44 -10.81 -43.60
CA ARG A 335 7.21 -10.90 -45.09
C ARG A 335 7.53 -12.25 -45.70
N ASP A 336 8.17 -13.18 -45.00
CA ASP A 336 8.67 -14.45 -45.56
C ASP A 336 7.65 -15.59 -45.56
N TYR A 337 6.39 -15.26 -45.39
CA TYR A 337 5.35 -16.25 -45.12
C TYR A 337 4.95 -17.14 -46.28
N ASN A 338 5.46 -16.99 -47.53
CA ASN A 338 4.98 -17.82 -48.66
C ASN A 338 5.90 -17.98 -49.87
N ALA A 339 7.21 -17.80 -49.80
CA ALA A 339 7.94 -17.71 -51.04
C ALA A 339 8.56 -19.01 -51.59
N ASP A 340 8.97 -19.99 -50.78
CA ASP A 340 9.79 -21.08 -51.36
C ASP A 340 9.67 -22.43 -50.62
N ARG A 341 8.48 -23.05 -50.59
CA ARG A 341 8.41 -24.48 -50.25
C ARG A 341 7.72 -25.28 -51.32
N SER A 342 8.47 -26.22 -51.90
CA SER A 342 8.00 -27.15 -52.89
C SER A 342 6.88 -28.05 -52.36
N ALA A 343 5.86 -28.29 -53.14
CA ALA A 343 4.52 -28.72 -52.83
C ALA A 343 4.33 -30.18 -52.41
N ASP A 344 5.34 -30.95 -52.06
CA ASP A 344 5.16 -32.43 -52.12
C ASP A 344 5.05 -33.17 -50.79
N ASP A 345 5.24 -32.60 -49.62
CA ASP A 345 5.22 -33.41 -48.38
C ASP A 345 4.50 -32.87 -47.17
N TYR A 346 3.98 -31.66 -47.19
CA TYR A 346 3.19 -31.11 -46.08
C TYR A 346 1.99 -30.34 -46.60
N ALA A 347 0.82 -30.59 -46.04
CA ALA A 347 -0.34 -29.75 -46.31
C ALA A 347 -0.04 -28.32 -45.94
N LEU A 348 0.37 -27.53 -46.94
CA LEU A 348 0.69 -26.14 -46.81
C LEU A 348 -0.49 -25.33 -46.34
N GLY A 349 -0.27 -24.62 -45.26
CA GLY A 349 -1.17 -23.58 -44.77
C GLY A 349 -2.45 -24.18 -44.18
N ALA A 350 -2.42 -24.51 -42.89
CA ALA A 350 -3.67 -24.53 -42.15
C ALA A 350 -4.37 -23.21 -42.43
N PRO A 351 -5.68 -23.21 -42.78
CA PRO A 351 -6.42 -21.97 -42.97
C PRO A 351 -6.70 -21.28 -41.62
N ASP A 352 -5.68 -21.22 -40.80
CA ASP A 352 -5.73 -20.71 -39.45
C ASP A 352 -5.09 -19.35 -39.36
N GLU A 353 -5.85 -18.41 -38.88
CA GLU A 353 -5.38 -17.09 -38.51
C GLU A 353 -5.13 -17.07 -37.01
N LEU A 354 -4.07 -16.40 -36.58
CA LEU A 354 -3.83 -16.05 -35.18
C LEU A 354 -4.85 -14.98 -34.79
N ILE A 355 -5.79 -15.31 -33.89
CA ILE A 355 -6.91 -14.42 -33.55
C ILE A 355 -6.80 -13.79 -32.16
N ASP A 356 -5.98 -14.36 -31.26
CA ASP A 356 -5.81 -13.83 -29.91
C ASP A 356 -4.45 -14.25 -29.32
N ILE A 357 -3.82 -13.34 -28.59
CA ILE A 357 -2.62 -13.61 -27.81
C ILE A 357 -2.87 -13.12 -26.39
N ARG A 358 -2.78 -14.04 -25.42
CA ARG A 358 -2.92 -13.74 -23.99
C ARG A 358 -1.61 -14.02 -23.28
N ILE A 359 -1.19 -13.02 -22.50
CA ILE A 359 0.06 -13.07 -21.75
C ILE A 359 -0.28 -12.96 -20.26
N LYS A 360 0.06 -13.98 -19.49
CA LYS A 360 -0.15 -14.02 -18.03
C LYS A 360 1.17 -14.30 -17.33
N PRO A 361 1.39 -13.74 -16.14
CA PRO A 361 2.57 -14.12 -15.36
C PRO A 361 2.60 -15.63 -15.14
N SER A 362 3.74 -16.26 -15.42
CA SER A 362 3.95 -17.66 -15.07
C SER A 362 3.85 -17.83 -13.56
N LYS A 363 3.29 -18.95 -13.10
CA LYS A 363 3.19 -19.24 -11.67
C LYS A 363 4.59 -19.37 -11.10
N GLU A 364 4.96 -18.49 -10.17
CA GLU A 364 6.17 -18.67 -9.38
C GLU A 364 6.09 -20.01 -8.66
N VAL A 365 7.01 -20.91 -8.95
CA VAL A 365 7.21 -22.13 -8.16
C VAL A 365 7.77 -21.66 -6.82
N LYS A 366 6.93 -21.52 -5.81
CA LYS A 366 7.42 -21.34 -4.43
C LYS A 366 8.14 -22.61 -4.04
N ILE A 367 9.48 -22.60 -4.09
CA ILE A 367 10.29 -23.61 -3.44
C ILE A 367 10.10 -23.36 -1.94
N ALA A 368 9.32 -24.22 -1.30
CA ALA A 368 9.25 -24.27 0.15
C ALA A 368 10.61 -24.78 0.67
N TYR A 369 11.35 -23.92 1.37
CA TYR A 369 12.50 -24.29 2.17
C TYR A 369 12.04 -24.73 3.56
#